data_49b3a74afd0a0eedb4da32d7af18527f
#
_entry.id   49b3a74afd0a0eedb4da32d7af18527f
#
_cell.length_a   1.000
_cell.length_b   1.000
_cell.length_c   1.000
_cell.angle_alpha   90.00
_cell.angle_beta   90.00
_cell.angle_gamma   90.00
#
_symmetry.space_group_name_H-M   'P 1'
#
loop_
_entity.id
_entity.type
_entity.pdbx_description
1 polymer ?
#
loop_
_entity_poly.entity_id
_entity_poly.type
_entity_poly.pdbx_seq_one_letter_code
_entity_poly.pdbx_strand_id
1 'polypeptide(L)'
;MQFSTFQKNLDNWQGASLIFGVLEEEIASQLENIKFVVDPKLLLKKVTQKKFKGEKGKTLSFEFLDQKLETLIIVGLGKSRDLHKSDIENSIGNLIRKTVDKNEKISILLPWELINSQLEINQLAESARLSAYKDNRFNKKKDEKKVLKEIEFLNLKKLENISFEDTEKICEGVELARRLVAAPPNSLTPQEMSMQASKIAKDHGLEVKILEAKECEDLGMGAYLAVAKGSDLDPKFIHLTLKSEGPIKEKIALVGKGLTFDSGGYNLKVGASQIEMMKYDMGGSAAVLGAAKALGALKPKAVSYTHLTLPTILRV
;
A
#
# COMPACT_ATOMS: atom_id res chain seq x y z
N MET A 1 10.34 -1.26 -1.58
CA MET A 1 10.03 -2.15 -2.72
C MET A 1 9.91 -1.30 -3.96
N GLN A 2 10.57 -1.71 -5.05
CA GLN A 2 10.64 -0.95 -6.31
C GLN A 2 9.80 -1.63 -7.38
N PHE A 3 9.40 -0.85 -8.40
CA PHE A 3 8.80 -1.36 -9.62
C PHE A 3 9.76 -1.23 -10.78
N SER A 4 9.72 -2.20 -11.69
CA SER A 4 10.47 -2.16 -12.94
C SER A 4 9.66 -2.72 -14.10
N THR A 5 10.14 -2.48 -15.32
CA THR A 5 9.56 -3.05 -16.53
C THR A 5 10.62 -3.77 -17.33
N PHE A 6 10.27 -4.90 -17.92
CA PHE A 6 11.11 -5.60 -18.89
C PHE A 6 10.45 -5.56 -20.26
N GLN A 7 11.01 -4.71 -21.16
CA GLN A 7 10.45 -4.42 -22.49
C GLN A 7 11.30 -5.03 -23.64
N LYS A 8 12.40 -5.74 -23.28
CA LYS A 8 13.29 -6.39 -24.26
C LYS A 8 12.69 -7.70 -24.74
N ASN A 9 13.39 -8.37 -25.68
CA ASN A 9 13.03 -9.74 -26.07
C ASN A 9 12.98 -10.64 -24.82
N LEU A 10 11.83 -11.28 -24.60
CA LEU A 10 11.58 -12.13 -23.43
C LEU A 10 12.54 -13.34 -23.32
N ASP A 11 13.14 -13.78 -24.43
CA ASP A 11 14.17 -14.82 -24.42
C ASP A 11 15.37 -14.44 -23.54
N ASN A 12 15.61 -13.14 -23.35
CA ASN A 12 16.66 -12.60 -22.50
C ASN A 12 16.24 -12.34 -21.05
N TRP A 13 14.97 -12.61 -20.71
CA TRP A 13 14.49 -12.43 -19.34
C TRP A 13 15.19 -13.40 -18.36
N GLN A 14 15.50 -12.89 -17.16
CA GLN A 14 16.30 -13.61 -16.16
C GLN A 14 15.64 -13.51 -14.75
N GLY A 15 14.43 -14.01 -14.63
CA GLY A 15 13.75 -14.04 -13.33
C GLY A 15 13.49 -15.44 -12.83
N ALA A 16 13.46 -15.62 -11.50
CA ALA A 16 13.19 -16.90 -10.84
C ALA A 16 11.69 -17.16 -10.63
N SER A 17 10.87 -16.12 -10.51
CA SER A 17 9.44 -16.24 -10.22
C SER A 17 8.59 -15.45 -11.20
N LEU A 18 7.65 -16.12 -11.84
CA LEU A 18 6.73 -15.55 -12.82
C LEU A 18 5.28 -15.79 -12.41
N ILE A 19 4.51 -14.71 -12.33
CA ILE A 19 3.04 -14.73 -12.29
C ILE A 19 2.55 -14.51 -13.71
N PHE A 20 1.71 -15.42 -14.19
CA PHE A 20 1.16 -15.38 -15.53
C PHE A 20 -0.37 -15.40 -15.50
N GLY A 21 -0.99 -14.33 -15.98
CA GLY A 21 -2.46 -14.22 -16.05
C GLY A 21 -3.02 -14.83 -17.32
N VAL A 22 -4.13 -15.57 -17.20
CA VAL A 22 -4.82 -16.18 -18.34
C VAL A 22 -6.32 -15.97 -18.27
N LEU A 23 -6.95 -15.81 -19.43
CA LEU A 23 -8.41 -15.79 -19.61
C LEU A 23 -8.94 -17.21 -19.83
N GLU A 24 -10.19 -17.48 -19.41
CA GLU A 24 -10.80 -18.82 -19.55
C GLU A 24 -10.85 -19.30 -21.01
N GLU A 25 -11.18 -18.39 -21.93
CA GLU A 25 -11.36 -18.72 -23.35
C GLU A 25 -10.05 -18.90 -24.12
N GLU A 26 -8.93 -18.41 -23.57
CA GLU A 26 -7.69 -18.22 -24.31
C GLU A 26 -6.47 -18.94 -23.72
N ILE A 27 -6.66 -19.85 -22.77
CA ILE A 27 -5.54 -20.48 -22.05
C ILE A 27 -4.49 -21.05 -23.02
N ALA A 28 -4.92 -21.85 -24.00
CA ALA A 28 -4.02 -22.53 -24.90
C ALA A 28 -3.17 -21.55 -25.75
N SER A 29 -3.80 -20.50 -26.29
CA SER A 29 -3.10 -19.47 -27.08
C SER A 29 -2.23 -18.58 -26.20
N GLN A 30 -2.68 -18.24 -25.00
CA GLN A 30 -1.93 -17.39 -24.08
C GLN A 30 -0.68 -18.09 -23.52
N LEU A 31 -0.69 -19.40 -23.33
CA LEU A 31 0.49 -20.15 -22.91
C LEU A 31 1.67 -20.03 -23.89
N GLU A 32 1.43 -19.74 -25.17
CA GLU A 32 2.49 -19.44 -26.14
C GLU A 32 3.31 -18.19 -25.77
N ASN A 33 2.73 -17.26 -25.01
CA ASN A 33 3.42 -16.05 -24.56
C ASN A 33 4.56 -16.33 -23.55
N ILE A 34 4.59 -17.52 -22.95
CA ILE A 34 5.64 -17.92 -21.99
C ILE A 34 6.57 -19.03 -22.52
N LYS A 35 6.59 -19.24 -23.85
CA LYS A 35 7.50 -20.21 -24.49
C LYS A 35 9.00 -19.97 -24.21
N PHE A 36 9.35 -18.75 -23.80
CA PHE A 36 10.72 -18.37 -23.45
C PHE A 36 11.22 -18.98 -22.13
N VAL A 37 10.33 -19.54 -21.32
CA VAL A 37 10.67 -20.16 -20.01
C VAL A 37 10.17 -21.60 -19.87
N VAL A 38 9.16 -22.01 -20.63
CA VAL A 38 8.59 -23.36 -20.52
C VAL A 38 7.99 -23.79 -21.86
N ASP A 39 8.01 -25.10 -22.14
CA ASP A 39 7.31 -25.67 -23.33
C ASP A 39 5.78 -25.51 -23.14
N PRO A 40 5.10 -24.70 -23.99
CA PRO A 40 3.66 -24.46 -23.88
C PRO A 40 2.83 -25.72 -24.01
N LYS A 41 3.24 -26.68 -24.87
CA LYS A 41 2.49 -27.93 -25.10
C LYS A 41 2.52 -28.83 -23.87
N LEU A 42 3.70 -28.97 -23.26
CA LEU A 42 3.85 -29.70 -22.00
C LEU A 42 3.07 -29.06 -20.87
N LEU A 43 3.13 -27.73 -20.78
CA LEU A 43 2.41 -26.98 -19.76
C LEU A 43 0.90 -27.09 -19.94
N LEU A 44 0.38 -26.98 -21.17
CA LEU A 44 -1.04 -27.15 -21.47
C LEU A 44 -1.54 -28.54 -21.04
N LYS A 45 -0.77 -29.59 -21.31
CA LYS A 45 -1.10 -30.96 -20.85
C LYS A 45 -1.23 -31.01 -19.33
N LYS A 46 -0.31 -30.39 -18.58
CA LYS A 46 -0.36 -30.34 -17.11
C LYS A 46 -1.55 -29.50 -16.59
N VAL A 47 -1.81 -28.36 -17.22
CA VAL A 47 -2.97 -27.49 -16.90
C VAL A 47 -4.29 -28.25 -17.06
N THR A 48 -4.44 -28.97 -18.18
CA THR A 48 -5.60 -29.80 -18.47
C THR A 48 -5.74 -30.97 -17.48
N GLN A 49 -4.67 -31.66 -17.15
CA GLN A 49 -4.69 -32.74 -16.14
C GLN A 49 -5.13 -32.25 -14.77
N LYS A 50 -4.76 -31.00 -14.40
CA LYS A 50 -5.18 -30.34 -13.15
C LYS A 50 -6.58 -29.77 -13.23
N LYS A 51 -7.29 -29.91 -14.36
CA LYS A 51 -8.64 -29.38 -14.60
C LYS A 51 -8.77 -27.87 -14.35
N PHE A 52 -7.67 -27.14 -14.54
CA PHE A 52 -7.66 -25.69 -14.42
C PHE A 52 -8.29 -25.07 -15.66
N LYS A 53 -9.31 -24.23 -15.47
CA LYS A 53 -10.09 -23.61 -16.55
C LYS A 53 -9.88 -22.09 -16.64
N GLY A 54 -9.03 -21.51 -15.80
CA GLY A 54 -8.79 -20.06 -15.79
C GLY A 54 -9.83 -19.24 -15.05
N GLU A 55 -10.65 -19.90 -14.21
CA GLU A 55 -11.69 -19.22 -13.43
C GLU A 55 -11.05 -18.14 -12.55
N LYS A 56 -11.76 -17.03 -12.39
CA LYS A 56 -11.33 -15.83 -11.68
C LYS A 56 -10.76 -16.13 -10.30
N GLY A 57 -9.51 -15.71 -10.07
CA GLY A 57 -8.79 -15.85 -8.81
C GLY A 57 -8.30 -17.27 -8.50
N LYS A 58 -8.60 -18.27 -9.33
CA LYS A 58 -8.00 -19.60 -9.21
C LYS A 58 -6.53 -19.54 -9.62
N THR A 59 -5.71 -20.32 -8.95
CA THR A 59 -4.25 -20.35 -9.20
C THR A 59 -3.77 -21.77 -9.38
N LEU A 60 -2.75 -21.93 -10.22
CA LEU A 60 -2.04 -23.18 -10.43
C LEU A 60 -0.53 -22.89 -10.38
N SER A 61 0.18 -23.52 -9.45
CA SER A 61 1.60 -23.31 -9.25
C SER A 61 2.40 -24.50 -9.74
N PHE A 62 3.55 -24.20 -10.36
CA PHE A 62 4.56 -25.14 -10.78
C PHE A 62 5.91 -24.72 -10.18
N GLU A 63 6.62 -25.67 -9.61
CA GLU A 63 7.98 -25.52 -9.17
C GLU A 63 8.90 -26.31 -10.09
N PHE A 64 10.02 -25.71 -10.47
CA PHE A 64 11.01 -26.29 -11.36
C PHE A 64 12.32 -26.42 -10.60
N LEU A 65 12.97 -27.57 -10.73
CA LEU A 65 14.30 -27.83 -10.20
C LEU A 65 15.30 -27.62 -11.33
N ASP A 66 16.43 -27.03 -11.01
CA ASP A 66 17.57 -26.83 -11.92
C ASP A 66 17.25 -26.06 -13.21
N GLN A 67 16.28 -25.13 -13.13
CA GLN A 67 15.93 -24.26 -14.24
C GLN A 67 16.07 -22.79 -13.83
N LYS A 68 16.19 -21.92 -14.84
CA LYS A 68 16.22 -20.46 -14.67
C LYS A 68 14.96 -19.95 -13.98
N LEU A 69 13.81 -20.48 -14.36
CA LEU A 69 12.53 -20.24 -13.70
C LEU A 69 12.34 -21.26 -12.58
N GLU A 70 12.32 -20.83 -11.32
CA GLU A 70 12.06 -21.68 -10.16
C GLU A 70 10.56 -21.87 -9.92
N THR A 71 9.78 -20.81 -10.08
CA THR A 71 8.33 -20.82 -9.78
C THR A 71 7.53 -20.14 -10.89
N LEU A 72 6.56 -20.87 -11.44
CA LEU A 72 5.52 -20.33 -12.31
C LEU A 72 4.18 -20.42 -11.60
N ILE A 73 3.46 -19.31 -11.51
CA ILE A 73 2.10 -19.28 -10.99
C ILE A 73 1.17 -18.76 -12.07
N ILE A 74 0.29 -19.61 -12.54
CA ILE A 74 -0.78 -19.25 -13.46
C ILE A 74 -1.97 -18.78 -12.62
N VAL A 75 -2.50 -17.59 -12.93
CA VAL A 75 -3.71 -17.06 -12.30
C VAL A 75 -4.81 -16.89 -13.34
N GLY A 76 -5.98 -17.48 -13.04
CA GLY A 76 -7.17 -17.30 -13.84
C GLY A 76 -7.77 -15.90 -13.62
N LEU A 77 -8.06 -15.21 -14.70
CA LEU A 77 -8.69 -13.89 -14.71
C LEU A 77 -10.20 -13.98 -14.97
N GLY A 78 -10.70 -15.20 -15.30
CA GLY A 78 -12.09 -15.42 -15.67
C GLY A 78 -12.35 -15.13 -17.15
N LYS A 79 -13.61 -14.88 -17.49
CA LYS A 79 -14.05 -14.59 -18.88
C LYS A 79 -13.80 -13.14 -19.22
N SER A 80 -13.28 -12.88 -20.40
CA SER A 80 -12.96 -11.54 -20.89
C SER A 80 -14.14 -10.56 -20.80
N ARG A 81 -15.33 -11.01 -21.19
CA ARG A 81 -16.57 -10.18 -21.18
C ARG A 81 -17.05 -9.76 -19.79
N ASP A 82 -16.70 -10.52 -18.75
CA ASP A 82 -17.16 -10.32 -17.37
C ASP A 82 -16.04 -9.73 -16.48
N LEU A 83 -14.89 -9.39 -17.08
CA LEU A 83 -13.69 -8.98 -16.37
C LEU A 83 -13.69 -7.48 -16.10
N HIS A 84 -13.65 -7.12 -14.83
CA HIS A 84 -13.37 -5.76 -14.38
C HIS A 84 -11.89 -5.59 -13.99
N LYS A 85 -11.36 -4.36 -14.13
CA LYS A 85 -9.97 -4.05 -13.75
C LYS A 85 -9.66 -4.38 -12.30
N SER A 86 -10.58 -4.09 -11.40
CA SER A 86 -10.50 -4.44 -9.98
C SER A 86 -10.36 -5.94 -9.73
N ASP A 87 -10.82 -6.79 -10.66
CA ASP A 87 -10.66 -8.24 -10.55
C ASP A 87 -9.22 -8.68 -10.81
N ILE A 88 -8.55 -8.01 -11.76
CA ILE A 88 -7.13 -8.23 -12.05
C ILE A 88 -6.31 -7.79 -10.85
N GLU A 89 -6.55 -6.58 -10.35
CA GLU A 89 -5.88 -6.01 -9.18
C GLU A 89 -6.03 -6.92 -7.95
N ASN A 90 -7.25 -7.37 -7.66
CA ASN A 90 -7.54 -8.26 -6.54
C ASN A 90 -6.87 -9.63 -6.71
N SER A 91 -6.90 -10.19 -7.91
CA SER A 91 -6.29 -11.50 -8.19
C SER A 91 -4.77 -11.45 -8.00
N ILE A 92 -4.12 -10.42 -8.54
CA ILE A 92 -2.67 -10.21 -8.41
C ILE A 92 -2.32 -9.87 -6.96
N GLY A 93 -3.04 -8.96 -6.31
CA GLY A 93 -2.80 -8.59 -4.92
C GLY A 93 -2.91 -9.78 -3.96
N ASN A 94 -3.93 -10.62 -4.13
CA ASN A 94 -4.08 -11.84 -3.32
C ASN A 94 -2.95 -12.84 -3.55
N LEU A 95 -2.46 -12.94 -4.78
CA LEU A 95 -1.37 -13.83 -5.11
C LEU A 95 -0.03 -13.33 -4.55
N ILE A 96 0.26 -12.04 -4.70
CA ILE A 96 1.42 -11.39 -4.08
C ILE A 96 1.42 -11.62 -2.57
N ARG A 97 0.29 -11.43 -1.87
CA ARG A 97 0.19 -11.66 -0.42
C ARG A 97 0.58 -13.09 -0.01
N LYS A 98 0.26 -14.08 -0.85
CA LYS A 98 0.59 -15.49 -0.59
C LYS A 98 2.05 -15.85 -0.90
N THR A 99 2.72 -15.09 -1.73
CA THR A 99 4.05 -15.42 -2.27
C THR A 99 5.17 -14.49 -1.80
N VAL A 100 4.83 -13.38 -1.13
CA VAL A 100 5.75 -12.31 -0.73
C VAL A 100 6.92 -12.79 0.13
N ASP A 101 6.74 -13.81 0.95
CA ASP A 101 7.77 -14.35 1.84
C ASP A 101 8.73 -15.34 1.16
N LYS A 102 8.46 -15.69 -0.09
CA LYS A 102 9.20 -16.73 -0.83
C LYS A 102 10.19 -16.15 -1.83
N ASN A 103 9.99 -14.89 -2.23
CA ASN A 103 10.70 -14.30 -3.37
C ASN A 103 11.24 -12.92 -3.04
N GLU A 104 12.43 -12.59 -3.53
CA GLU A 104 12.96 -11.21 -3.49
C GLU A 104 12.49 -10.38 -4.69
N LYS A 105 12.22 -11.03 -5.81
CA LYS A 105 11.69 -10.44 -7.04
C LYS A 105 10.58 -11.31 -7.60
N ILE A 106 9.49 -10.68 -8.05
CA ILE A 106 8.37 -11.33 -8.73
C ILE A 106 8.14 -10.60 -10.04
N SER A 107 8.11 -11.36 -11.14
CA SER A 107 7.74 -10.82 -12.45
C SER A 107 6.30 -11.17 -12.78
N ILE A 108 5.60 -10.24 -13.44
CA ILE A 108 4.19 -10.35 -13.79
C ILE A 108 4.03 -10.18 -15.29
N LEU A 109 3.40 -11.16 -15.93
CA LEU A 109 2.98 -11.11 -17.32
C LEU A 109 1.48 -11.36 -17.42
N LEU A 110 0.75 -10.38 -17.95
CA LEU A 110 -0.70 -10.44 -18.14
C LEU A 110 -1.06 -10.27 -19.62
N PRO A 111 -2.28 -10.58 -20.04
CA PRO A 111 -2.82 -10.14 -21.32
C PRO A 111 -3.04 -8.62 -21.28
N TRP A 112 -1.99 -7.87 -21.65
CA TRP A 112 -1.92 -6.41 -21.50
C TRP A 112 -2.91 -5.64 -22.36
N GLU A 113 -3.62 -6.32 -23.26
CA GLU A 113 -4.77 -5.75 -23.99
C GLU A 113 -5.87 -5.23 -23.04
N LEU A 114 -5.88 -5.76 -21.82
CA LEU A 114 -6.81 -5.38 -20.76
C LEU A 114 -6.41 -4.13 -20.00
N ILE A 115 -5.16 -3.67 -20.16
CA ILE A 115 -4.57 -2.51 -19.47
C ILE A 115 -4.05 -1.54 -20.53
N ASN A 116 -4.71 -0.39 -20.64
CA ASN A 116 -4.53 0.52 -21.78
C ASN A 116 -3.98 1.90 -21.41
N SER A 117 -3.68 2.15 -20.13
CA SER A 117 -3.19 3.46 -19.70
C SER A 117 -2.15 3.36 -18.58
N GLN A 118 -1.34 4.43 -18.46
CA GLN A 118 -0.40 4.61 -17.35
C GLN A 118 -1.12 4.54 -15.99
N LEU A 119 -2.33 5.10 -15.89
CA LEU A 119 -3.12 5.07 -14.65
C LEU A 119 -3.46 3.63 -14.24
N GLU A 120 -3.88 2.80 -15.18
CA GLU A 120 -4.27 1.41 -14.89
C GLU A 120 -3.10 0.54 -14.46
N ILE A 121 -1.94 0.69 -15.10
CA ILE A 121 -0.74 -0.05 -14.65
C ILE A 121 -0.27 0.44 -13.28
N ASN A 122 -0.43 1.74 -12.98
CA ASN A 122 -0.09 2.29 -11.68
C ASN A 122 -1.04 1.76 -10.59
N GLN A 123 -2.34 1.64 -10.85
CA GLN A 123 -3.31 1.04 -9.93
C GLN A 123 -2.99 -0.43 -9.65
N LEU A 124 -2.62 -1.20 -10.69
CA LEU A 124 -2.18 -2.59 -10.51
C LEU A 124 -0.90 -2.68 -9.67
N ALA A 125 0.07 -1.82 -9.93
CA ALA A 125 1.31 -1.74 -9.17
C ALA A 125 1.04 -1.37 -7.70
N GLU A 126 0.19 -0.38 -7.45
CA GLU A 126 -0.25 0.01 -6.11
C GLU A 126 -0.90 -1.17 -5.37
N SER A 127 -1.87 -1.85 -6.01
CA SER A 127 -2.53 -3.02 -5.43
C SER A 127 -1.53 -4.12 -5.08
N ALA A 128 -0.58 -4.41 -5.97
CA ALA A 128 0.46 -5.41 -5.74
C ALA A 128 1.36 -5.03 -4.56
N ARG A 129 1.88 -3.79 -4.49
CA ARG A 129 2.75 -3.33 -3.41
C ARG A 129 2.03 -3.29 -2.06
N LEU A 130 0.82 -2.73 -2.02
CA LEU A 130 0.05 -2.64 -0.79
C LEU A 130 -0.42 -4.01 -0.28
N SER A 131 -0.54 -5.00 -1.16
CA SER A 131 -0.81 -6.39 -0.78
C SER A 131 0.43 -7.12 -0.24
N ALA A 132 1.61 -6.69 -0.65
CA ALA A 132 2.89 -7.22 -0.15
C ALA A 132 3.28 -6.66 1.22
N TYR A 133 2.65 -5.56 1.65
CA TYR A 133 3.01 -4.88 2.89
C TYR A 133 2.85 -5.79 4.12
N LYS A 134 3.91 -5.86 4.93
CA LYS A 134 3.94 -6.54 6.23
C LYS A 134 4.64 -5.67 7.26
N ASP A 135 4.05 -5.60 8.44
CA ASP A 135 4.67 -4.95 9.59
C ASP A 135 5.21 -6.00 10.57
N ASN A 136 6.50 -6.19 10.57
CA ASN A 136 7.20 -7.18 11.41
C ASN A 136 7.89 -6.54 12.63
N ARG A 137 7.70 -5.23 12.89
CA ARG A 137 8.42 -4.49 13.95
C ARG A 137 8.21 -5.07 15.34
N PHE A 138 7.03 -5.62 15.61
CA PHE A 138 6.64 -6.13 16.91
C PHE A 138 6.61 -7.67 16.99
N ASN A 139 7.09 -8.36 15.96
CA ASN A 139 7.16 -9.81 15.96
C ASN A 139 8.35 -10.29 16.80
N LYS A 140 8.10 -11.23 17.74
CA LYS A 140 9.15 -11.83 18.57
C LYS A 140 10.10 -12.73 17.76
N LYS A 141 9.60 -13.43 16.76
CA LYS A 141 10.40 -14.28 15.87
C LYS A 141 10.75 -13.50 14.61
N LYS A 142 12.03 -13.27 14.38
CA LYS A 142 12.55 -12.86 13.07
C LYS A 142 12.61 -14.14 12.22
N ASP A 143 11.53 -14.43 11.50
CA ASP A 143 11.59 -15.49 10.51
C ASP A 143 12.58 -15.11 9.42
N GLU A 144 13.43 -16.04 8.99
CA GLU A 144 14.34 -15.90 7.83
C GLU A 144 13.55 -15.94 6.52
N LYS A 145 12.54 -15.07 6.39
CA LYS A 145 11.74 -14.97 5.19
C LYS A 145 12.41 -14.03 4.20
N LYS A 146 12.36 -14.40 2.93
CA LYS A 146 12.78 -13.49 1.87
C LYS A 146 11.89 -12.25 1.92
N VAL A 147 12.46 -11.08 1.71
CA VAL A 147 11.74 -9.81 1.62
C VAL A 147 11.60 -9.45 0.16
N LEU A 148 10.38 -9.30 -0.31
CA LEU A 148 10.11 -8.85 -1.69
C LEU A 148 10.64 -7.42 -1.87
N LYS A 149 11.62 -7.28 -2.76
CA LYS A 149 12.30 -6.02 -3.08
C LYS A 149 11.81 -5.39 -4.36
N GLU A 150 11.39 -6.22 -5.33
CA GLU A 150 11.04 -5.78 -6.68
C GLU A 150 9.82 -6.52 -7.23
N ILE A 151 8.94 -5.76 -7.89
CA ILE A 151 7.89 -6.26 -8.77
C ILE A 151 8.19 -5.77 -10.18
N GLU A 152 8.36 -6.70 -11.12
CA GLU A 152 8.69 -6.41 -12.51
C GLU A 152 7.52 -6.75 -13.42
N PHE A 153 7.14 -5.83 -14.29
CA PHE A 153 6.10 -6.05 -15.29
C PHE A 153 6.74 -6.36 -16.64
N LEU A 154 6.37 -7.52 -17.23
CA LEU A 154 6.97 -7.98 -18.48
C LEU A 154 6.11 -7.56 -19.68
N ASN A 155 6.78 -7.06 -20.74
CA ASN A 155 6.21 -6.91 -22.09
C ASN A 155 4.98 -5.98 -22.19
N LEU A 156 5.02 -4.83 -21.54
CA LEU A 156 3.98 -3.79 -21.62
C LEU A 156 4.04 -3.02 -22.95
N LYS A 157 3.93 -3.71 -24.09
CA LYS A 157 4.21 -3.18 -25.45
C LYS A 157 3.42 -1.94 -25.86
N LYS A 158 2.24 -1.70 -25.26
CA LYS A 158 1.37 -0.59 -25.63
C LYS A 158 1.63 0.68 -24.85
N LEU A 159 2.47 0.63 -23.80
CA LEU A 159 2.74 1.77 -22.96
C LEU A 159 4.22 2.17 -23.09
N GLU A 160 4.44 3.38 -23.57
CA GLU A 160 5.76 4.00 -23.65
C GLU A 160 6.03 4.84 -22.40
N ASN A 161 7.31 4.93 -22.01
CA ASN A 161 7.77 5.79 -20.91
C ASN A 161 7.03 5.58 -19.58
N ILE A 162 6.81 4.31 -19.18
CA ILE A 162 6.12 3.97 -17.94
C ILE A 162 6.92 4.49 -16.75
N SER A 163 6.25 5.25 -15.88
CA SER A 163 6.79 5.71 -14.60
C SER A 163 5.93 5.23 -13.44
N PHE A 164 6.58 4.67 -12.43
CA PHE A 164 5.95 4.27 -11.16
C PHE A 164 6.27 5.23 -10.02
N GLU A 165 6.99 6.31 -10.28
CA GLU A 165 7.48 7.24 -9.26
C GLU A 165 6.35 7.78 -8.37
N ASP A 166 5.25 8.22 -8.96
CA ASP A 166 4.11 8.74 -8.21
C ASP A 166 3.39 7.63 -7.43
N THR A 167 3.28 6.45 -8.01
CA THR A 167 2.72 5.26 -7.33
C THR A 167 3.56 4.87 -6.10
N GLU A 168 4.87 4.92 -6.20
CA GLU A 168 5.77 4.64 -5.09
C GLU A 168 5.58 5.64 -3.95
N LYS A 169 5.46 6.93 -4.26
CA LYS A 169 5.20 8.00 -3.28
C LYS A 169 3.84 7.81 -2.59
N ILE A 170 2.79 7.47 -3.33
CA ILE A 170 1.46 7.19 -2.78
C ILE A 170 1.52 5.97 -1.86
N CYS A 171 2.11 4.87 -2.32
CA CYS A 171 2.25 3.66 -1.52
C CYS A 171 3.01 3.90 -0.22
N GLU A 172 4.08 4.69 -0.24
CA GLU A 172 4.82 5.05 0.96
C GLU A 172 3.99 5.84 1.98
N GLY A 173 3.07 6.68 1.53
CA GLY A 173 2.10 7.35 2.38
C GLY A 173 1.15 6.35 3.05
N VAL A 174 0.57 5.44 2.28
CA VAL A 174 -0.33 4.39 2.79
C VAL A 174 0.40 3.45 3.75
N GLU A 175 1.64 3.04 3.41
CA GLU A 175 2.47 2.20 4.27
C GLU A 175 2.81 2.89 5.59
N LEU A 176 3.04 4.21 5.59
CA LEU A 176 3.21 5.00 6.82
C LEU A 176 1.94 4.94 7.67
N ALA A 177 0.77 5.22 7.10
CA ALA A 177 -0.49 5.19 7.83
C ALA A 177 -0.72 3.80 8.46
N ARG A 178 -0.53 2.72 7.70
CA ARG A 178 -0.64 1.33 8.21
C ARG A 178 0.34 1.06 9.33
N ARG A 179 1.58 1.53 9.22
CA ARG A 179 2.62 1.38 10.24
C ARG A 179 2.26 2.10 11.54
N LEU A 180 1.69 3.30 11.45
CA LEU A 180 1.25 4.05 12.62
C LEU A 180 0.07 3.34 13.31
N VAL A 181 -0.94 2.93 12.56
CA VAL A 181 -2.12 2.20 13.10
C VAL A 181 -1.74 0.85 13.72
N ALA A 182 -0.75 0.16 13.18
CA ALA A 182 -0.29 -1.13 13.71
C ALA A 182 0.47 -1.00 15.04
N ALA A 183 1.07 0.16 15.31
CA ALA A 183 1.88 0.38 16.50
C ALA A 183 1.03 0.35 17.78
N PRO A 184 1.53 -0.27 18.87
CA PRO A 184 0.87 -0.21 20.16
C PRO A 184 1.00 1.20 20.77
N PRO A 185 0.03 1.63 21.63
CA PRO A 185 -0.03 3.01 22.13
C PRO A 185 1.15 3.41 23.03
N ASN A 186 1.84 2.47 23.64
CA ASN A 186 3.08 2.71 24.38
C ASN A 186 4.29 3.00 23.47
N SER A 187 4.19 2.69 22.18
CA SER A 187 5.20 3.03 21.17
C SER A 187 4.77 4.21 20.31
N LEU A 188 3.47 4.37 20.07
CA LEU A 188 2.92 5.49 19.31
C LEU A 188 2.21 6.48 20.27
N THR A 189 3.00 7.25 20.97
CA THR A 189 2.55 8.31 21.87
C THR A 189 2.27 9.62 21.12
N PRO A 190 1.62 10.64 21.74
CA PRO A 190 1.49 11.97 21.13
C PRO A 190 2.85 12.56 20.71
N GLN A 191 3.89 12.36 21.51
CA GLN A 191 5.24 12.80 21.21
C GLN A 191 5.78 12.10 19.95
N GLU A 192 5.61 10.78 19.82
CA GLU A 192 6.06 10.04 18.63
C GLU A 192 5.30 10.51 17.38
N MET A 193 3.98 10.75 17.47
CA MET A 193 3.19 11.31 16.37
C MET A 193 3.75 12.67 15.92
N SER A 194 4.11 13.54 16.86
CA SER A 194 4.69 14.87 16.56
C SER A 194 6.07 14.74 15.91
N MET A 195 6.89 13.78 16.33
CA MET A 195 8.19 13.49 15.71
C MET A 195 8.03 12.97 14.27
N GLN A 196 7.05 12.09 14.02
CA GLN A 196 6.75 11.62 12.66
C GLN A 196 6.29 12.78 11.77
N ALA A 197 5.45 13.68 12.26
CA ALA A 197 5.02 14.88 11.53
C ALA A 197 6.21 15.80 11.21
N SER A 198 7.08 16.05 12.19
CA SER A 198 8.29 16.87 12.02
C SER A 198 9.25 16.25 10.99
N LYS A 199 9.37 14.92 11.00
CA LYS A 199 10.17 14.20 10.00
C LYS A 199 9.58 14.37 8.61
N ILE A 200 8.27 14.19 8.43
CA ILE A 200 7.60 14.40 7.14
C ILE A 200 7.82 15.83 6.65
N ALA A 201 7.64 16.81 7.53
CA ALA A 201 7.85 18.22 7.19
C ALA A 201 9.28 18.49 6.70
N LYS A 202 10.28 17.98 7.41
CA LYS A 202 11.70 18.11 7.05
C LYS A 202 12.01 17.44 5.72
N ASP A 203 11.57 16.18 5.54
CA ASP A 203 11.94 15.36 4.38
C ASP A 203 11.27 15.88 3.08
N HIS A 204 10.10 16.53 3.18
CA HIS A 204 9.30 16.93 2.01
C HIS A 204 9.05 18.45 1.90
N GLY A 205 9.59 19.26 2.80
CA GLY A 205 9.50 20.71 2.74
C GLY A 205 8.13 21.28 3.13
N LEU A 206 7.42 20.62 4.06
CA LEU A 206 6.21 21.18 4.65
C LEU A 206 6.57 22.09 5.84
N GLU A 207 5.72 23.06 6.13
CA GLU A 207 5.77 23.77 7.40
C GLU A 207 5.10 22.91 8.48
N VAL A 208 5.69 22.88 9.67
CA VAL A 208 5.11 22.18 10.83
C VAL A 208 5.01 23.12 12.02
N LYS A 209 3.85 23.12 12.66
CA LYS A 209 3.62 23.75 13.94
C LYS A 209 3.05 22.71 14.90
N ILE A 210 3.68 22.55 16.06
CA ILE A 210 3.23 21.64 17.10
C ILE A 210 2.89 22.54 18.30
N LEU A 211 1.63 22.51 18.74
CA LEU A 211 1.20 23.23 19.92
C LEU A 211 1.28 22.29 21.12
N GLU A 212 1.95 22.78 22.15
CA GLU A 212 2.01 22.14 23.46
C GLU A 212 0.74 22.42 24.28
N ALA A 213 0.54 21.71 25.38
CA ALA A 213 -0.64 21.84 26.24
C ALA A 213 -0.93 23.31 26.62
N LYS A 214 0.11 24.08 26.98
CA LYS A 214 -0.02 25.49 27.35
C LYS A 214 -0.51 26.36 26.19
N GLU A 215 0.01 26.19 25.03
CA GLU A 215 -0.44 26.93 23.83
C GLU A 215 -1.89 26.59 23.46
N CYS A 216 -2.29 25.32 23.63
CA CYS A 216 -3.68 24.89 23.44
C CYS A 216 -4.60 25.53 24.47
N GLU A 217 -4.16 25.68 25.73
CA GLU A 217 -4.90 26.39 26.80
C GLU A 217 -5.10 27.88 26.47
N ASP A 218 -4.02 28.54 26.05
CA ASP A 218 -4.03 29.96 25.67
C ASP A 218 -4.97 30.23 24.47
N LEU A 219 -5.17 29.24 23.61
CA LEU A 219 -6.13 29.26 22.50
C LEU A 219 -7.56 28.85 22.91
N GLY A 220 -7.82 28.56 24.18
CA GLY A 220 -9.16 28.18 24.68
C GLY A 220 -9.60 26.78 24.24
N MET A 221 -8.68 25.86 23.91
CA MET A 221 -8.98 24.51 23.43
C MET A 221 -9.40 23.57 24.58
N GLY A 222 -10.39 23.97 25.40
CA GLY A 222 -10.78 23.27 26.63
C GLY A 222 -11.22 21.81 26.40
N ALA A 223 -12.05 21.57 25.39
CA ALA A 223 -12.51 20.21 25.07
C ALA A 223 -11.36 19.29 24.65
N TYR A 224 -10.41 19.79 23.89
CA TYR A 224 -9.19 19.07 23.51
C TYR A 224 -8.36 18.69 24.75
N LEU A 225 -8.13 19.65 25.64
CA LEU A 225 -7.33 19.43 26.84
C LEU A 225 -8.04 18.53 27.84
N ALA A 226 -9.40 18.61 27.93
CA ALA A 226 -10.17 17.72 28.80
C ALA A 226 -9.95 16.25 28.54
N VAL A 227 -9.77 15.88 27.26
CA VAL A 227 -9.44 14.48 26.88
C VAL A 227 -8.07 14.08 27.39
N ALA A 228 -7.10 14.97 27.29
CA ALA A 228 -5.71 14.69 27.66
C ALA A 228 -5.51 14.58 29.18
N LYS A 229 -6.41 15.13 30.01
CA LYS A 229 -6.28 15.15 31.49
C LYS A 229 -6.19 13.76 32.12
N GLY A 230 -6.66 12.73 31.46
CA GLY A 230 -6.58 11.34 31.93
C GLY A 230 -5.25 10.62 31.61
N SER A 231 -4.29 11.32 31.04
CA SER A 231 -3.01 10.75 30.63
C SER A 231 -1.83 11.46 31.31
N ASP A 232 -0.77 10.71 31.62
CA ASP A 232 0.51 11.27 32.05
C ASP A 232 1.33 11.85 30.87
N LEU A 233 0.87 11.62 29.63
CA LEU A 233 1.54 12.10 28.44
C LEU A 233 0.89 13.41 27.96
N ASP A 234 1.72 14.42 27.70
CA ASP A 234 1.27 15.70 27.20
C ASP A 234 0.63 15.60 25.81
N PRO A 235 -0.51 16.28 25.58
CA PRO A 235 -1.12 16.34 24.27
C PRO A 235 -0.26 17.16 23.29
N LYS A 236 -0.34 16.81 22.02
CA LYS A 236 0.35 17.51 20.93
C LYS A 236 -0.66 17.83 19.82
N PHE A 237 -0.93 19.10 19.59
CA PHE A 237 -1.73 19.51 18.44
C PHE A 237 -0.80 19.77 17.26
N ILE A 238 -0.93 18.94 16.22
CA ILE A 238 -0.01 18.92 15.07
C ILE A 238 -0.67 19.62 13.89
N HIS A 239 0.00 20.64 13.35
CA HIS A 239 -0.43 21.36 12.17
C HIS A 239 0.68 21.31 11.11
N LEU A 240 0.38 20.68 9.97
CA LEU A 240 1.25 20.65 8.79
C LEU A 240 0.67 21.54 7.69
N THR A 241 1.51 22.28 6.99
CA THR A 241 1.10 23.11 5.86
C THR A 241 1.96 22.79 4.65
N LEU A 242 1.33 22.33 3.56
CA LEU A 242 1.95 22.23 2.25
C LEU A 242 1.63 23.51 1.46
N LYS A 243 2.65 24.30 1.14
CA LYS A 243 2.51 25.49 0.31
C LYS A 243 2.66 25.12 -1.18
N SER A 244 1.76 25.59 -2.00
CA SER A 244 1.89 25.48 -3.45
C SER A 244 2.69 26.66 -4.02
N GLU A 245 3.33 26.43 -5.17
CA GLU A 245 3.92 27.48 -5.98
C GLU A 245 2.80 28.10 -6.84
N GLY A 246 2.53 29.40 -6.67
CA GLY A 246 1.57 30.14 -7.47
C GLY A 246 0.33 30.65 -6.70
N PRO A 247 -0.66 31.26 -7.40
CA PRO A 247 -1.82 31.87 -6.78
C PRO A 247 -2.73 30.81 -6.15
N ILE A 248 -3.14 31.09 -4.90
CA ILE A 248 -4.03 30.20 -4.15
C ILE A 248 -5.44 30.31 -4.72
N LYS A 249 -5.99 29.21 -5.20
CA LYS A 249 -7.38 29.11 -5.65
C LYS A 249 -8.30 28.63 -4.54
N GLU A 250 -7.84 27.68 -3.76
CA GLU A 250 -8.62 27.00 -2.71
C GLU A 250 -7.72 26.57 -1.56
N LYS A 251 -8.28 26.46 -0.36
CA LYS A 251 -7.61 25.89 0.81
C LYS A 251 -8.36 24.64 1.24
N ILE A 252 -7.67 23.52 1.33
CA ILE A 252 -8.23 22.23 1.76
C ILE A 252 -7.63 21.87 3.12
N ALA A 253 -8.48 21.60 4.11
CA ALA A 253 -8.07 21.08 5.41
C ALA A 253 -8.40 19.59 5.50
N LEU A 254 -7.38 18.77 5.77
CA LEU A 254 -7.56 17.37 6.14
C LEU A 254 -7.44 17.26 7.66
N VAL A 255 -8.51 16.80 8.30
CA VAL A 255 -8.60 16.71 9.76
C VAL A 255 -8.65 15.24 10.17
N GLY A 256 -7.75 14.83 11.06
CA GLY A 256 -7.66 13.44 11.52
C GLY A 256 -7.69 13.33 13.05
N LYS A 257 -8.55 12.47 13.57
CA LYS A 257 -8.56 12.11 15.00
C LYS A 257 -7.24 11.44 15.38
N GLY A 258 -6.60 11.94 16.46
CA GLY A 258 -5.27 11.52 16.89
C GLY A 258 -5.23 11.00 18.33
N LEU A 259 -6.33 10.48 18.87
CA LEU A 259 -6.34 9.91 20.21
C LEU A 259 -5.56 8.56 20.20
N THR A 260 -4.37 8.57 20.77
CA THR A 260 -3.44 7.42 20.68
C THR A 260 -3.92 6.18 21.41
N PHE A 261 -4.80 6.34 22.42
CA PHE A 261 -5.53 5.25 23.05
C PHE A 261 -6.78 5.78 23.78
N ASP A 262 -7.96 5.26 23.49
CA ASP A 262 -9.20 5.64 24.15
C ASP A 262 -9.66 4.56 25.12
N SER A 263 -9.37 4.74 26.41
CA SER A 263 -9.84 3.84 27.47
C SER A 263 -11.31 4.08 27.89
N GLY A 264 -11.93 5.19 27.45
CA GLY A 264 -13.25 5.62 27.87
C GLY A 264 -13.26 6.55 29.09
N GLY A 265 -12.14 6.74 29.78
CA GLY A 265 -12.05 7.57 30.99
C GLY A 265 -12.74 6.93 32.19
N TYR A 266 -13.49 7.70 33.01
CA TYR A 266 -14.25 7.18 34.15
C TYR A 266 -15.30 6.14 33.73
N ASN A 267 -15.87 6.26 32.54
CA ASN A 267 -16.69 5.23 31.93
C ASN A 267 -15.79 4.32 31.10
N LEU A 268 -15.04 3.45 31.80
CA LEU A 268 -14.09 2.56 31.18
C LEU A 268 -14.77 1.66 30.13
N LYS A 269 -14.20 1.57 28.96
CA LYS A 269 -14.67 0.68 27.89
C LYS A 269 -14.51 -0.79 28.35
N VAL A 270 -15.62 -1.53 28.41
CA VAL A 270 -15.65 -2.93 28.82
C VAL A 270 -16.49 -3.77 27.85
N GLY A 271 -16.25 -5.07 27.80
CA GLY A 271 -17.02 -6.03 27.02
C GLY A 271 -17.12 -5.63 25.53
N ALA A 272 -18.33 -5.37 25.04
CA ALA A 272 -18.59 -5.02 23.64
C ALA A 272 -17.92 -3.71 23.16
N SER A 273 -17.41 -2.88 24.08
CA SER A 273 -16.69 -1.66 23.72
C SER A 273 -15.26 -1.88 23.20
N GLN A 274 -14.74 -3.12 23.27
CA GLN A 274 -13.50 -3.56 22.66
C GLN A 274 -12.31 -2.62 22.92
N ILE A 275 -11.99 -2.37 24.17
CA ILE A 275 -10.92 -1.46 24.60
C ILE A 275 -9.58 -1.78 23.94
N GLU A 276 -9.29 -3.07 23.68
CA GLU A 276 -8.08 -3.54 23.03
C GLU A 276 -7.94 -3.04 21.58
N MET A 277 -9.08 -2.71 20.93
CA MET A 277 -9.10 -2.13 19.58
C MET A 277 -8.86 -0.61 19.59
N MET A 278 -8.90 0.04 20.74
CA MET A 278 -8.75 1.50 20.84
C MET A 278 -7.31 1.99 20.56
N LYS A 279 -6.38 1.12 20.34
CA LYS A 279 -5.10 1.47 19.71
C LYS A 279 -5.28 2.04 18.29
N TYR A 280 -6.43 1.82 17.64
CA TYR A 280 -6.76 2.35 16.29
C TYR A 280 -7.41 3.73 16.34
N ASP A 281 -7.69 4.28 17.51
CA ASP A 281 -8.45 5.51 17.65
C ASP A 281 -7.74 6.77 17.11
N MET A 282 -6.46 6.59 16.75
CA MET A 282 -5.64 7.57 16.03
C MET A 282 -5.56 7.31 14.52
N GLY A 283 -6.37 6.39 13.97
CA GLY A 283 -6.31 6.01 12.54
C GLY A 283 -6.57 7.17 11.59
N GLY A 284 -7.43 8.13 11.99
CA GLY A 284 -7.67 9.35 11.21
C GLY A 284 -6.42 10.20 11.05
N SER A 285 -5.67 10.42 12.13
CA SER A 285 -4.42 11.17 12.09
C SER A 285 -3.32 10.41 11.32
N ALA A 286 -3.28 9.09 11.43
CA ALA A 286 -2.36 8.27 10.65
C ALA A 286 -2.63 8.42 9.14
N ALA A 287 -3.89 8.41 8.72
CA ALA A 287 -4.28 8.63 7.33
C ALA A 287 -3.85 10.03 6.84
N VAL A 288 -4.07 11.06 7.67
CA VAL A 288 -3.68 12.43 7.37
C VAL A 288 -2.16 12.58 7.25
N LEU A 289 -1.36 11.97 8.15
CA LEU A 289 0.10 11.96 8.05
C LEU A 289 0.58 11.20 6.81
N GLY A 290 -0.08 10.09 6.47
CA GLY A 290 0.20 9.35 5.22
C GLY A 290 -0.08 10.21 3.98
N ALA A 291 -1.21 10.92 3.96
CA ALA A 291 -1.55 11.85 2.90
C ALA A 291 -0.54 13.02 2.82
N ALA A 292 -0.13 13.59 3.98
CA ALA A 292 0.87 14.64 4.03
C ALA A 292 2.21 14.19 3.43
N LYS A 293 2.65 12.97 3.76
CA LYS A 293 3.87 12.39 3.18
C LYS A 293 3.76 12.25 1.66
N ALA A 294 2.65 11.66 1.18
CA ALA A 294 2.44 11.46 -0.25
C ALA A 294 2.37 12.78 -1.01
N LEU A 295 1.56 13.74 -0.54
CA LEU A 295 1.41 15.06 -1.15
C LEU A 295 2.71 15.86 -1.15
N GLY A 296 3.46 15.80 -0.03
CA GLY A 296 4.77 16.47 0.07
C GLY A 296 5.81 15.88 -0.88
N ALA A 297 5.76 14.57 -1.14
CA ALA A 297 6.62 13.90 -2.10
C ALA A 297 6.20 14.17 -3.56
N LEU A 298 4.89 14.18 -3.85
CA LEU A 298 4.34 14.41 -5.17
C LEU A 298 4.47 15.87 -5.65
N LYS A 299 4.41 16.82 -4.72
CA LYS A 299 4.43 18.28 -5.00
C LYS A 299 3.49 18.67 -6.14
N PRO A 300 2.19 18.37 -6.04
CA PRO A 300 1.25 18.64 -7.12
C PRO A 300 1.18 20.14 -7.42
N LYS A 301 1.27 20.50 -8.70
CA LYS A 301 1.30 21.90 -9.17
C LYS A 301 0.02 22.71 -8.88
N ALA A 302 -1.08 22.03 -8.55
CA ALA A 302 -2.42 22.63 -8.44
C ALA A 302 -3.01 22.55 -7.04
N VAL A 303 -2.22 22.35 -5.98
CA VAL A 303 -2.75 22.29 -4.61
C VAL A 303 -2.59 23.63 -3.94
N SER A 304 -3.73 24.24 -3.65
CA SER A 304 -3.86 25.26 -2.63
C SER A 304 -3.70 24.60 -1.28
N TYR A 305 -3.03 25.24 -0.37
CA TYR A 305 -2.84 24.90 1.03
C TYR A 305 -3.67 23.74 1.59
N THR A 306 -2.99 22.66 1.97
CA THR A 306 -3.58 21.64 2.83
C THR A 306 -3.21 21.97 4.27
N HIS A 307 -4.18 22.39 5.07
CA HIS A 307 -4.03 22.48 6.51
C HIS A 307 -4.31 21.09 7.08
N LEU A 308 -3.29 20.46 7.65
CA LEU A 308 -3.43 19.19 8.35
C LEU A 308 -3.54 19.52 9.84
N THR A 309 -4.76 19.60 10.33
CA THR A 309 -5.02 19.69 11.77
C THR A 309 -5.36 18.29 12.28
N LEU A 310 -4.73 17.91 13.38
CA LEU A 310 -5.04 16.68 14.11
C LEU A 310 -5.80 17.06 15.40
N PRO A 311 -7.10 17.43 15.34
CA PRO A 311 -7.87 17.61 16.55
C PRO A 311 -8.35 16.25 17.03
N THR A 312 -8.23 16.02 18.30
CA THR A 312 -9.02 15.03 18.99
C THR A 312 -10.43 15.60 19.09
N ILE A 313 -11.33 15.21 18.22
CA ILE A 313 -12.74 15.55 18.39
C ILE A 313 -13.36 14.50 19.29
N LEU A 314 -13.72 14.91 20.48
CA LEU A 314 -14.64 14.20 21.34
C LEU A 314 -16.06 14.37 20.80
N ARG A 315 -16.76 13.26 20.57
CA ARG A 315 -18.17 13.21 20.84
C ARG A 315 -18.35 12.60 22.23
N VAL A 316 -18.82 13.40 23.15
CA VAL A 316 -19.38 12.95 24.43
C VAL A 316 -20.68 12.20 24.14
#